data_593fa3ff5b197fc0ba85258910a006e0
#
_entry.id   593fa3ff5b197fc0ba85258910a006e0
#
_cell.length_a   1.000
_cell.length_b   1.000
_cell.length_c   1.000
_cell.angle_alpha   90.00
_cell.angle_beta   90.00
_cell.angle_gamma   90.00
#
_symmetry.space_group_name_H-M   'P 1'
#
loop_
_entity.id
_entity.type
_entity.pdbx_description
1 polymer ?
#
loop_
_entity_poly.entity_id
_entity_poly.type
_entity_poly.pdbx_seq_one_letter_code
_entity_poly.pdbx_strand_id
1 'polypeptide(L)'
;MRTLELNNKGYDPFIDFMKGLCIIWVVLTHSIPYEWQQMIGFPFWGAQAVPMFLLIQSYHYFKHDELPSINWSKLFKRIILPFIIVEAIIAIYIFVAYLCGSGVLSTPIRALIMSGGEGPGSYYVWVYLQFALILLPLFGWLQKKIHLSDITWAFIFIVLSEGLEILCSFWHPDGEIYRLLAFRYIFLIYGGYLWAKHGVKCNWFTIALSLFSIVAIVLLQYRNFTFEPLVYDTAWRYFHWFCYFWVMFALTIIVNALYNIQGGVFAEIIKSVGKYSYQIFLFQLMVFYWFPSEINSWVYMIATTLLSITPVLAYYTIKERWQIINK
;
A
#
# COMPACT_ATOMS: atom_id res chain seq x y z
N MET A 1 -5.81 29.75 0.31
CA MET A 1 -5.02 28.51 0.50
C MET A 1 -5.89 27.52 1.26
N ARG A 2 -6.31 26.40 0.64
CA ARG A 2 -7.08 25.37 1.35
C ARG A 2 -6.12 24.34 1.91
N THR A 3 -6.20 24.09 3.21
CA THR A 3 -5.50 22.99 3.88
C THR A 3 -6.54 21.92 4.19
N LEU A 4 -6.28 20.69 3.80
CA LEU A 4 -7.05 19.54 4.25
C LEU A 4 -6.56 19.22 5.66
N GLU A 5 -7.34 19.57 6.67
CA GLU A 5 -7.06 19.22 8.05
C GLU A 5 -7.53 17.78 8.30
N LEU A 6 -6.58 16.89 8.52
CA LEU A 6 -6.86 15.54 8.97
C LEU A 6 -7.13 15.56 10.48
N ASN A 7 -8.12 14.78 10.94
CA ASN A 7 -8.47 14.73 12.35
C ASN A 7 -7.32 14.13 13.19
N ASN A 8 -6.58 14.98 13.89
CA ASN A 8 -5.43 14.56 14.69
C ASN A 8 -5.78 13.88 16.02
N LYS A 9 -7.00 14.05 16.54
CA LYS A 9 -7.36 13.60 17.91
C LYS A 9 -8.38 12.46 17.98
N GLY A 10 -8.73 11.83 16.84
CA GLY A 10 -9.75 10.79 16.87
C GLY A 10 -9.83 9.93 15.62
N TYR A 11 -10.96 9.27 15.49
CA TYR A 11 -11.34 8.54 14.29
C TYR A 11 -11.61 9.51 13.14
N ASP A 12 -10.95 9.28 12.00
CA ASP A 12 -11.14 10.07 10.78
C ASP A 12 -11.81 9.19 9.70
N PRO A 13 -13.11 9.42 9.38
CA PRO A 13 -13.80 8.66 8.36
C PRO A 13 -13.20 8.78 6.96
N PHE A 14 -12.53 9.89 6.67
CA PHE A 14 -11.84 10.10 5.41
C PHE A 14 -10.67 9.12 5.23
N ILE A 15 -9.95 8.82 6.30
CA ILE A 15 -8.87 7.81 6.28
C ILE A 15 -9.41 6.42 5.93
N ASP A 16 -10.56 6.02 6.47
CA ASP A 16 -11.17 4.75 6.09
C ASP A 16 -11.68 4.77 4.65
N PHE A 17 -12.22 5.90 4.17
CA PHE A 17 -12.56 6.06 2.76
C PHE A 17 -11.33 5.90 1.84
N MET A 18 -10.20 6.54 2.15
CA MET A 18 -8.94 6.38 1.42
C MET A 18 -8.48 4.92 1.40
N LYS A 19 -8.45 4.24 2.56
CA LYS A 19 -8.09 2.82 2.65
C LYS A 19 -9.02 1.94 1.82
N GLY A 20 -10.32 2.29 1.77
CA GLY A 20 -11.31 1.59 0.98
C GLY A 20 -11.04 1.68 -0.52
N LEU A 21 -10.74 2.87 -1.03
CA LEU A 21 -10.32 3.04 -2.41
C LEU A 21 -9.02 2.28 -2.69
N CYS A 22 -8.03 2.40 -1.81
CA CYS A 22 -6.75 1.74 -2.00
C CYS A 22 -6.89 0.21 -2.08
N ILE A 23 -7.68 -0.43 -1.21
CA ILE A 23 -7.84 -1.88 -1.28
C ILE A 23 -8.62 -2.33 -2.52
N ILE A 24 -9.62 -1.55 -2.97
CA ILE A 24 -10.28 -1.78 -4.25
C ILE A 24 -9.27 -1.68 -5.40
N TRP A 25 -8.40 -0.69 -5.41
CA TRP A 25 -7.34 -0.52 -6.40
C TRP A 25 -6.35 -1.69 -6.39
N VAL A 26 -5.96 -2.19 -5.21
CA VAL A 26 -5.11 -3.39 -5.09
C VAL A 26 -5.79 -4.61 -5.73
N VAL A 27 -7.07 -4.85 -5.42
CA VAL A 27 -7.82 -5.96 -6.04
C VAL A 27 -7.90 -5.81 -7.55
N LEU A 28 -8.22 -4.59 -8.04
CA LEU A 28 -8.28 -4.29 -9.46
C LEU A 28 -6.93 -4.47 -10.17
N THR A 29 -5.82 -4.14 -9.49
CA THR A 29 -4.46 -4.35 -10.01
C THR A 29 -4.23 -5.80 -10.46
N HIS A 30 -4.77 -6.76 -9.72
CA HIS A 30 -4.58 -8.18 -9.96
C HIS A 30 -5.70 -8.79 -10.81
N SER A 31 -6.78 -8.04 -11.05
CA SER A 31 -7.93 -8.46 -11.87
C SER A 31 -7.86 -7.93 -13.30
N ILE A 32 -7.27 -6.75 -13.51
CA ILE A 32 -7.24 -6.07 -14.80
C ILE A 32 -6.05 -6.56 -15.62
N PRO A 33 -6.23 -6.97 -16.88
CA PRO A 33 -5.13 -7.33 -17.77
C PRO A 33 -4.10 -6.21 -17.90
N TYR A 34 -2.82 -6.58 -17.98
CA TYR A 34 -1.71 -5.61 -18.04
C TYR A 34 -1.86 -4.58 -19.17
N GLU A 35 -2.30 -5.01 -20.33
CA GLU A 35 -2.53 -4.14 -21.49
C GLU A 35 -3.57 -3.04 -21.19
N TRP A 36 -4.65 -3.40 -20.51
CA TRP A 36 -5.68 -2.43 -20.09
C TRP A 36 -5.19 -1.49 -19.00
N GLN A 37 -4.34 -1.99 -18.08
CA GLN A 37 -3.77 -1.15 -17.04
C GLN A 37 -3.04 0.07 -17.62
N GLN A 38 -2.30 -0.11 -18.71
CA GLN A 38 -1.61 0.97 -19.39
C GLN A 38 -2.59 1.99 -20.00
N MET A 39 -3.68 1.51 -20.63
CA MET A 39 -4.68 2.36 -21.26
C MET A 39 -5.47 3.23 -20.28
N ILE A 40 -5.73 2.72 -19.07
CA ILE A 40 -6.54 3.43 -18.06
C ILE A 40 -5.70 4.29 -17.09
N GLY A 41 -4.42 4.51 -17.38
CA GLY A 41 -3.56 5.33 -16.54
C GLY A 41 -3.26 4.72 -15.16
N PHE A 42 -3.18 3.39 -15.09
CA PHE A 42 -2.97 2.62 -13.86
C PHE A 42 -1.85 3.14 -12.97
N PRO A 43 -0.68 3.58 -13.47
CA PRO A 43 0.41 4.11 -12.64
C PRO A 43 0.01 5.33 -11.78
N PHE A 44 -1.05 6.05 -12.17
CA PHE A 44 -1.51 7.25 -11.46
C PHE A 44 -2.51 6.98 -10.34
N TRP A 45 -3.15 5.80 -10.31
CA TRP A 45 -4.14 5.47 -9.29
C TRP A 45 -3.90 4.08 -8.68
N GLY A 46 -4.00 2.99 -9.43
CA GLY A 46 -3.89 1.63 -8.93
C GLY A 46 -2.53 1.33 -8.30
N ALA A 47 -1.44 1.69 -8.98
CA ALA A 47 -0.09 1.55 -8.47
C ALA A 47 0.19 2.41 -7.22
N GLN A 48 -0.60 3.47 -7.00
CA GLN A 48 -0.44 4.34 -5.82
C GLN A 48 -1.12 3.80 -4.56
N ALA A 49 -1.80 2.66 -4.63
CA ALA A 49 -2.48 2.07 -3.48
C ALA A 49 -1.53 1.73 -2.34
N VAL A 50 -0.42 1.04 -2.62
CA VAL A 50 0.60 0.68 -1.61
C VAL A 50 1.29 1.92 -1.04
N PRO A 51 1.81 2.86 -1.85
CA PRO A 51 2.29 4.15 -1.35
C PRO A 51 1.29 4.87 -0.44
N MET A 52 0.01 4.92 -0.80
CA MET A 52 -1.02 5.55 0.02
C MET A 52 -1.22 4.84 1.37
N PHE A 53 -1.24 3.50 1.41
CA PHE A 53 -1.32 2.76 2.68
C PHE A 53 -0.13 3.06 3.60
N LEU A 54 1.10 3.11 3.06
CA LEU A 54 2.30 3.40 3.84
C LEU A 54 2.34 4.86 4.31
N LEU A 55 1.84 5.78 3.50
CA LEU A 55 1.66 7.19 3.85
C LEU A 55 0.67 7.36 5.01
N ILE A 56 -0.49 6.67 4.95
CA ILE A 56 -1.48 6.62 6.03
C ILE A 56 -0.87 5.99 7.30
N GLN A 57 -0.10 4.91 7.18
CA GLN A 57 0.59 4.28 8.30
C GLN A 57 1.55 5.26 8.98
N SER A 58 2.34 5.98 8.19
CA SER A 58 3.27 6.99 8.68
C SER A 58 2.53 8.16 9.33
N TYR A 59 1.46 8.67 8.72
CA TYR A 59 0.60 9.68 9.31
C TYR A 59 0.05 9.24 10.68
N HIS A 60 -0.49 8.01 10.78
CA HIS A 60 -1.00 7.49 12.05
C HIS A 60 0.07 7.35 13.13
N TYR A 61 1.31 7.10 12.76
CA TYR A 61 2.42 7.03 13.69
C TYR A 61 2.76 8.41 14.27
N PHE A 62 2.75 9.46 13.44
CA PHE A 62 3.19 10.81 13.84
C PHE A 62 2.05 11.74 14.30
N LYS A 63 0.79 11.37 14.13
CA LYS A 63 -0.35 12.24 14.51
C LYS A 63 -0.55 12.40 16.01
N HIS A 64 0.11 11.62 16.83
CA HIS A 64 0.06 11.68 18.29
C HIS A 64 1.29 12.41 18.83
N ASP A 65 1.09 13.22 19.88
CA ASP A 65 2.17 13.96 20.52
C ASP A 65 3.24 13.02 21.10
N GLU A 66 2.81 11.85 21.60
CA GLU A 66 3.72 10.80 22.04
C GLU A 66 3.85 9.71 20.96
N LEU A 67 5.09 9.33 20.67
CA LEU A 67 5.33 8.25 19.72
C LEU A 67 4.76 6.94 20.27
N PRO A 68 3.98 6.22 19.48
CA PRO A 68 3.35 4.99 19.94
C PRO A 68 4.41 3.92 20.24
N SER A 69 4.29 3.27 21.39
CA SER A 69 5.05 2.06 21.69
C SER A 69 4.56 0.88 20.83
N ILE A 70 5.48 -0.03 20.50
CA ILE A 70 5.12 -1.24 19.73
C ILE A 70 4.31 -2.18 20.63
N ASN A 71 3.05 -2.35 20.31
CA ASN A 71 2.21 -3.37 20.96
C ASN A 71 2.33 -4.70 20.21
N TRP A 72 3.30 -5.53 20.62
CA TRP A 72 3.62 -6.81 20.02
C TRP A 72 2.42 -7.76 19.96
N SER A 73 1.61 -7.85 21.02
CA SER A 73 0.42 -8.72 21.05
C SER A 73 -0.60 -8.29 20.00
N LYS A 74 -0.83 -6.97 19.87
CA LYS A 74 -1.75 -6.42 18.87
C LYS A 74 -1.23 -6.63 17.44
N LEU A 75 0.06 -6.39 17.21
CA LEU A 75 0.70 -6.60 15.92
C LEU A 75 0.62 -8.07 15.49
N PHE A 76 1.01 -8.97 16.38
CA PHE A 76 0.95 -10.40 16.13
C PHE A 76 -0.47 -10.88 15.81
N LYS A 77 -1.44 -10.58 16.69
CA LYS A 77 -2.82 -11.05 16.53
C LYS A 77 -3.57 -10.45 15.35
N ARG A 78 -3.24 -9.20 14.95
CA ARG A 78 -3.98 -8.49 13.89
C ARG A 78 -3.33 -8.54 12.52
N ILE A 79 -2.01 -8.72 12.46
CA ILE A 79 -1.25 -8.68 11.21
C ILE A 79 -0.57 -10.02 10.95
N ILE A 80 0.32 -10.47 11.85
CA ILE A 80 1.18 -11.63 11.58
C ILE A 80 0.39 -12.93 11.55
N LEU A 81 -0.38 -13.20 12.59
CA LEU A 81 -1.12 -14.46 12.71
C LEU A 81 -2.13 -14.68 11.57
N PRO A 82 -2.98 -13.70 11.19
CA PRO A 82 -3.89 -13.88 10.05
C PRO A 82 -3.15 -14.12 8.73
N PHE A 83 -2.01 -13.46 8.51
CA PHE A 83 -1.19 -13.70 7.33
C PHE A 83 -0.64 -15.13 7.31
N ILE A 84 -0.04 -15.59 8.41
CA ILE A 84 0.47 -16.96 8.52
C ILE A 84 -0.65 -18.00 8.29
N ILE A 85 -1.85 -17.75 8.78
CA ILE A 85 -3.00 -18.65 8.55
C ILE A 85 -3.34 -18.73 7.06
N VAL A 86 -3.38 -17.60 6.36
CA VAL A 86 -3.65 -17.58 4.91
C VAL A 86 -2.56 -18.31 4.14
N GLU A 87 -1.29 -18.03 4.42
CA GLU A 87 -0.16 -18.73 3.80
C GLU A 87 -0.18 -20.24 4.08
N ALA A 88 -0.55 -20.65 5.29
CA ALA A 88 -0.71 -22.07 5.63
C ALA A 88 -1.86 -22.74 4.84
N ILE A 89 -2.98 -22.04 4.65
CA ILE A 89 -4.11 -22.55 3.83
C ILE A 89 -3.65 -22.73 2.37
N ILE A 90 -2.96 -21.74 1.81
CA ILE A 90 -2.42 -21.83 0.45
C ILE A 90 -1.41 -22.97 0.34
N ALA A 91 -0.51 -23.11 1.32
CA ALA A 91 0.48 -24.19 1.34
C ALA A 91 -0.17 -25.59 1.40
N ILE A 92 -1.22 -25.76 2.20
CA ILE A 92 -2.01 -27.00 2.25
C ILE A 92 -2.66 -27.28 0.90
N TYR A 93 -3.23 -26.27 0.27
CA TYR A 93 -3.83 -26.41 -1.07
C TYR A 93 -2.77 -26.86 -2.11
N ILE A 94 -1.59 -26.24 -2.14
CA ILE A 94 -0.48 -26.61 -3.03
C ILE A 94 -0.09 -28.08 -2.81
N PHE A 95 0.04 -28.47 -1.55
CA PHE A 95 0.42 -29.85 -1.19
C PHE A 95 -0.65 -30.87 -1.64
N VAL A 96 -1.92 -30.59 -1.41
CA VAL A 96 -3.02 -31.45 -1.85
C VAL A 96 -3.08 -31.55 -3.38
N ALA A 97 -2.97 -30.42 -4.09
CA ALA A 97 -2.93 -30.38 -5.55
C ALA A 97 -1.77 -31.22 -6.12
N TYR A 98 -0.60 -31.12 -5.49
CA TYR A 98 0.56 -31.96 -5.85
C TYR A 98 0.27 -33.46 -5.67
N LEU A 99 -0.31 -33.87 -4.53
CA LEU A 99 -0.69 -35.27 -4.27
C LEU A 99 -1.73 -35.80 -5.28
N CYS A 100 -2.61 -34.91 -5.79
CA CYS A 100 -3.60 -35.25 -6.83
C CYS A 100 -3.01 -35.28 -8.26
N GLY A 101 -1.68 -35.07 -8.41
CA GLY A 101 -1.01 -35.06 -9.69
C GLY A 101 -1.23 -33.79 -10.53
N SER A 102 -1.83 -32.77 -9.95
CA SER A 102 -2.03 -31.47 -10.56
C SER A 102 -1.08 -30.43 -9.94
N GLY A 103 -0.04 -30.06 -10.67
CA GLY A 103 0.83 -28.97 -10.29
C GLY A 103 2.26 -29.37 -9.89
N VAL A 104 3.09 -28.35 -9.76
CA VAL A 104 4.49 -28.46 -9.29
C VAL A 104 4.49 -28.15 -7.79
N LEU A 105 5.20 -28.93 -7.01
CA LEU A 105 5.46 -28.61 -5.62
C LEU A 105 6.37 -27.37 -5.56
N SER A 106 5.74 -26.17 -5.61
CA SER A 106 6.44 -24.98 -5.18
C SER A 106 6.73 -25.14 -3.69
N THR A 107 7.90 -24.72 -3.24
CA THR A 107 8.21 -24.75 -1.82
C THR A 107 7.63 -23.48 -1.18
N PRO A 108 6.49 -23.53 -0.46
CA PRO A 108 5.88 -22.34 0.16
C PRO A 108 6.86 -21.57 1.05
N ILE A 109 7.79 -22.28 1.67
CA ILE A 109 8.87 -21.66 2.47
C ILE A 109 9.77 -20.79 1.58
N ARG A 110 10.11 -21.24 0.37
CA ARG A 110 10.90 -20.44 -0.57
C ARG A 110 10.13 -19.21 -1.01
N ALA A 111 8.85 -19.34 -1.35
CA ALA A 111 8.00 -18.21 -1.70
C ALA A 111 7.92 -17.20 -0.55
N LEU A 112 7.76 -17.67 0.69
CA LEU A 112 7.72 -16.80 1.88
C LEU A 112 9.02 -16.01 2.07
N ILE A 113 10.18 -16.59 1.81
CA ILE A 113 11.49 -15.96 1.98
C ILE A 113 11.84 -15.06 0.79
N MET A 114 11.61 -15.52 -0.44
CA MET A 114 12.08 -14.83 -1.66
C MET A 114 11.10 -13.81 -2.21
N SER A 115 9.80 -14.04 -2.08
CA SER A 115 8.75 -13.18 -2.63
C SER A 115 7.77 -12.62 -1.59
N GLY A 116 7.96 -12.98 -0.32
CA GLY A 116 7.14 -12.51 0.79
C GLY A 116 5.87 -13.32 1.03
N GLY A 117 5.67 -14.42 0.33
CA GLY A 117 4.51 -15.32 0.43
C GLY A 117 3.93 -15.66 -0.93
N GLU A 118 2.92 -16.49 -0.92
CA GLU A 118 2.17 -16.87 -2.10
C GLU A 118 1.06 -15.85 -2.42
N GLY A 119 0.77 -15.70 -3.70
CA GLY A 119 -0.27 -14.79 -4.17
C GLY A 119 0.18 -13.34 -4.36
N PRO A 120 -0.60 -12.59 -5.15
CA PRO A 120 -0.22 -11.26 -5.60
C PRO A 120 -0.30 -10.23 -4.46
N GLY A 121 0.78 -9.53 -4.21
CA GLY A 121 0.87 -8.48 -3.19
C GLY A 121 1.31 -8.97 -1.79
N SER A 122 1.59 -10.27 -1.58
CA SER A 122 2.05 -10.84 -0.30
C SER A 122 3.25 -10.09 0.29
N TYR A 123 4.16 -9.58 -0.54
CA TYR A 123 5.30 -8.76 -0.14
C TYR A 123 4.92 -7.55 0.74
N TYR A 124 3.70 -7.02 0.60
CA TYR A 124 3.26 -5.83 1.33
C TYR A 124 3.30 -6.03 2.85
N VAL A 125 3.00 -7.23 3.35
CA VAL A 125 3.05 -7.52 4.80
C VAL A 125 4.47 -7.31 5.34
N TRP A 126 5.50 -7.73 4.60
CA TRP A 126 6.90 -7.54 4.97
C TRP A 126 7.30 -6.07 4.95
N VAL A 127 6.89 -5.34 3.91
CA VAL A 127 7.11 -3.89 3.81
C VAL A 127 6.42 -3.17 4.99
N TYR A 128 5.17 -3.52 5.27
CA TYR A 128 4.42 -2.97 6.41
C TYR A 128 5.13 -3.22 7.75
N LEU A 129 5.64 -4.45 7.97
CA LEU A 129 6.35 -4.80 9.21
C LEU A 129 7.68 -4.04 9.33
N GLN A 130 8.44 -3.89 8.26
CA GLN A 130 9.68 -3.09 8.26
C GLN A 130 9.37 -1.62 8.62
N PHE A 131 8.28 -1.05 8.09
CA PHE A 131 7.81 0.28 8.50
C PHE A 131 7.46 0.31 9.99
N ALA A 132 6.58 -0.59 10.43
CA ALA A 132 6.05 -0.57 11.80
C ALA A 132 7.12 -0.83 12.87
N LEU A 133 8.09 -1.71 12.61
CA LEU A 133 9.04 -2.21 13.59
C LEU A 133 10.39 -1.50 13.57
N ILE A 134 10.80 -0.99 12.42
CA ILE A 134 12.16 -0.47 12.22
C ILE A 134 12.11 1.01 11.80
N LEU A 135 11.54 1.30 10.64
CA LEU A 135 11.72 2.60 10.00
C LEU A 135 11.00 3.73 10.73
N LEU A 136 9.72 3.54 11.10
CA LEU A 136 8.96 4.56 11.83
C LEU A 136 9.49 4.79 13.25
N PRO A 137 9.79 3.76 14.08
CA PRO A 137 10.41 3.97 15.38
C PRO A 137 11.77 4.65 15.31
N LEU A 138 12.62 4.25 14.34
CA LEU A 138 13.94 4.84 14.14
C LEU A 138 13.82 6.33 13.78
N PHE A 139 12.99 6.69 12.79
CA PHE A 139 12.82 8.09 12.43
C PHE A 139 12.16 8.90 13.55
N GLY A 140 11.16 8.36 14.23
CA GLY A 140 10.54 9.03 15.37
C GLY A 140 11.52 9.29 16.51
N TRP A 141 12.42 8.34 16.79
CA TRP A 141 13.50 8.53 17.78
C TRP A 141 14.50 9.60 17.31
N LEU A 142 14.93 9.56 16.06
CA LEU A 142 15.84 10.55 15.47
C LEU A 142 15.24 11.96 15.53
N GLN A 143 13.98 12.10 15.13
CA GLN A 143 13.26 13.37 15.11
C GLN A 143 13.12 14.01 16.51
N LYS A 144 12.98 13.18 17.57
CA LYS A 144 12.98 13.66 18.96
C LYS A 144 14.36 14.09 19.44
N LYS A 145 15.44 13.46 18.97
CA LYS A 145 16.82 13.73 19.38
C LYS A 145 17.45 14.87 18.59
N ILE A 146 17.10 14.99 17.32
CA ILE A 146 17.76 15.90 16.39
C ILE A 146 16.72 16.87 15.86
N HIS A 147 16.81 18.13 16.28
CA HIS A 147 15.88 19.19 15.88
C HIS A 147 16.32 19.81 14.54
N LEU A 148 15.94 19.20 13.43
CA LEU A 148 16.22 19.72 12.10
C LEU A 148 14.97 20.37 11.48
N SER A 149 15.20 21.26 10.52
CA SER A 149 14.11 21.83 9.72
C SER A 149 13.44 20.75 8.83
N ASP A 150 12.19 20.98 8.45
CA ASP A 150 11.47 20.06 7.54
C ASP A 150 12.20 19.92 6.21
N ILE A 151 12.82 20.99 5.71
CA ILE A 151 13.62 20.97 4.47
C ILE A 151 14.85 20.09 4.64
N THR A 152 15.53 20.15 5.77
CA THR A 152 16.70 19.31 6.04
C THR A 152 16.30 17.84 6.13
N TRP A 153 15.17 17.52 6.75
CA TRP A 153 14.64 16.16 6.76
C TRP A 153 14.29 15.68 5.36
N ALA A 154 13.63 16.52 4.53
CA ALA A 154 13.35 16.18 3.13
C ALA A 154 14.63 15.80 2.38
N PHE A 155 15.69 16.61 2.52
CA PHE A 155 16.98 16.36 1.87
C PHE A 155 17.61 15.05 2.35
N ILE A 156 17.59 14.76 3.66
CA ILE A 156 18.09 13.49 4.22
C ILE A 156 17.34 12.30 3.61
N PHE A 157 16.00 12.35 3.53
CA PHE A 157 15.21 11.26 2.96
C PHE A 157 15.45 11.08 1.47
N ILE A 158 15.67 12.17 0.71
CA ILE A 158 16.06 12.10 -0.70
C ILE A 158 17.43 11.42 -0.83
N VAL A 159 18.43 11.86 -0.08
CA VAL A 159 19.79 11.29 -0.15
C VAL A 159 19.79 9.81 0.26
N LEU A 160 19.01 9.44 1.29
CA LEU A 160 18.88 8.03 1.68
C LEU A 160 18.18 7.21 0.60
N SER A 161 17.09 7.70 0.00
CA SER A 161 16.38 7.00 -1.07
C SER A 161 17.29 6.80 -2.28
N GLU A 162 17.99 7.85 -2.73
CA GLU A 162 18.92 7.78 -3.87
C GLU A 162 20.12 6.88 -3.58
N GLY A 163 20.71 6.99 -2.38
CA GLY A 163 21.86 6.16 -2.01
C GLY A 163 21.51 4.67 -2.03
N LEU A 164 20.29 4.31 -1.62
CA LEU A 164 19.81 2.93 -1.64
C LEU A 164 19.48 2.44 -3.05
N GLU A 165 18.92 3.29 -3.92
CA GLU A 165 18.71 2.97 -5.34
C GLU A 165 20.03 2.77 -6.08
N ILE A 166 21.00 3.67 -5.89
CA ILE A 166 22.35 3.53 -6.43
C ILE A 166 23.02 2.24 -5.95
N LEU A 167 22.86 1.90 -4.67
CA LEU A 167 23.37 0.64 -4.13
C LEU A 167 22.72 -0.57 -4.81
N CYS A 168 21.41 -0.53 -5.07
CA CYS A 168 20.72 -1.59 -5.81
C CYS A 168 21.18 -1.69 -7.27
N SER A 169 21.46 -0.57 -7.92
CA SER A 169 22.01 -0.56 -9.28
C SER A 169 23.41 -1.22 -9.38
N PHE A 170 24.18 -1.22 -8.28
CA PHE A 170 25.44 -1.97 -8.19
C PHE A 170 25.28 -3.42 -7.74
N TRP A 171 24.34 -3.68 -6.84
CA TRP A 171 24.12 -5.02 -6.27
C TRP A 171 23.28 -5.91 -7.19
N HIS A 172 22.44 -5.33 -8.05
CA HIS A 172 21.51 -6.03 -8.93
C HIS A 172 20.65 -7.09 -8.20
N PRO A 173 19.92 -6.73 -7.13
CA PRO A 173 19.06 -7.67 -6.45
C PRO A 173 17.99 -8.22 -7.40
N ASP A 174 17.61 -9.48 -7.23
CA ASP A 174 16.44 -10.03 -7.92
C ASP A 174 15.20 -9.14 -7.69
N GLY A 175 14.36 -8.99 -8.72
CA GLY A 175 13.18 -8.11 -8.64
C GLY A 175 12.22 -8.50 -7.51
N GLU A 176 12.14 -9.79 -7.16
CA GLU A 176 11.34 -10.28 -6.05
C GLU A 176 11.91 -9.82 -4.70
N ILE A 177 13.23 -9.91 -4.51
CA ILE A 177 13.91 -9.41 -3.32
C ILE A 177 13.82 -7.90 -3.23
N TYR A 178 14.02 -7.19 -4.34
CA TYR A 178 13.91 -5.74 -4.39
C TYR A 178 12.54 -5.25 -3.92
N ARG A 179 11.46 -5.90 -4.32
CA ARG A 179 10.10 -5.53 -3.91
C ARG A 179 9.80 -5.78 -2.42
N LEU A 180 10.52 -6.70 -1.75
CA LEU A 180 10.40 -6.93 -0.32
C LEU A 180 11.03 -5.82 0.53
N LEU A 181 11.95 -5.05 -0.04
CA LEU A 181 12.68 -4.02 0.68
C LEU A 181 11.84 -2.75 0.82
N ALA A 182 11.62 -2.34 2.06
CA ALA A 182 10.79 -1.16 2.37
C ALA A 182 11.50 0.16 2.07
N PHE A 183 12.81 0.17 1.83
CA PHE A 183 13.59 1.38 1.69
C PHE A 183 13.15 2.26 0.50
N ARG A 184 12.68 1.67 -0.59
CA ARG A 184 12.16 2.42 -1.75
C ARG A 184 10.93 3.29 -1.40
N TYR A 185 10.26 2.99 -0.29
CA TYR A 185 9.14 3.76 0.23
C TYR A 185 9.53 4.71 1.38
N ILE A 186 10.81 4.80 1.75
CA ILE A 186 11.26 5.53 2.95
C ILE A 186 10.83 7.00 2.93
N PHE A 187 10.75 7.61 1.76
CA PHE A 187 10.29 9.00 1.60
C PHE A 187 8.84 9.21 2.04
N LEU A 188 7.99 8.16 2.02
CA LEU A 188 6.61 8.24 2.49
C LEU A 188 6.52 8.38 4.02
N ILE A 189 7.58 8.02 4.76
CA ILE A 189 7.68 8.29 6.20
C ILE A 189 7.69 9.79 6.44
N TYR A 190 8.53 10.50 5.69
CA TYR A 190 8.58 11.96 5.71
C TYR A 190 7.25 12.58 5.26
N GLY A 191 6.62 12.04 4.22
CA GLY A 191 5.30 12.46 3.76
C GLY A 191 4.23 12.37 4.84
N GLY A 192 4.16 11.24 5.55
CA GLY A 192 3.21 11.05 6.65
C GLY A 192 3.51 11.94 7.86
N TYR A 193 4.78 12.20 8.15
CA TYR A 193 5.20 13.19 9.15
C TYR A 193 4.72 14.60 8.78
N LEU A 194 4.90 15.03 7.51
CA LEU A 194 4.38 16.32 7.04
C LEU A 194 2.86 16.43 7.16
N TRP A 195 2.14 15.36 6.83
CA TRP A 195 0.68 15.33 6.97
C TRP A 195 0.25 15.50 8.42
N ALA A 196 0.94 14.82 9.35
CA ALA A 196 0.67 14.92 10.78
C ALA A 196 0.93 16.34 11.33
N LYS A 197 1.98 16.99 10.83
CA LYS A 197 2.42 18.29 11.33
C LYS A 197 1.68 19.47 10.69
N HIS A 198 1.38 19.38 9.40
CA HIS A 198 0.91 20.54 8.62
C HIS A 198 -0.41 20.31 7.89
N GLY A 199 -0.99 19.10 7.95
CA GLY A 199 -2.07 18.69 7.06
C GLY A 199 -1.63 18.62 5.59
N VAL A 200 -2.58 18.32 4.71
CA VAL A 200 -2.34 18.28 3.26
C VAL A 200 -2.63 19.66 2.67
N LYS A 201 -1.61 20.34 2.21
CA LYS A 201 -1.72 21.70 1.65
C LYS A 201 -1.95 21.65 0.14
N CYS A 202 -2.89 22.46 -0.34
CA CYS A 202 -3.09 22.73 -1.75
C CYS A 202 -2.59 24.16 -2.05
N ASN A 203 -1.40 24.28 -2.59
CA ASN A 203 -0.80 25.52 -3.00
C ASN A 203 0.00 25.33 -4.29
N TRP A 204 0.49 26.42 -4.89
CA TRP A 204 1.22 26.36 -6.13
C TRP A 204 2.45 25.44 -6.07
N PHE A 205 3.14 25.39 -4.92
CA PHE A 205 4.33 24.55 -4.72
C PHE A 205 3.98 23.05 -4.70
N THR A 206 2.94 22.66 -3.94
CA THR A 206 2.49 21.25 -3.93
C THR A 206 1.89 20.82 -5.26
N ILE A 207 1.27 21.74 -6.01
CA ILE A 207 0.83 21.49 -7.38
C ILE A 207 2.04 21.27 -8.30
N ALA A 208 3.05 22.13 -8.24
CA ALA A 208 4.26 21.99 -9.03
C ALA A 208 4.98 20.66 -8.77
N LEU A 209 5.11 20.26 -7.49
CA LEU A 209 5.67 18.95 -7.11
C LEU A 209 4.84 17.78 -7.65
N SER A 210 3.51 17.89 -7.60
CA SER A 210 2.62 16.86 -8.17
C SER A 210 2.76 16.75 -9.69
N LEU A 211 2.86 17.87 -10.40
CA LEU A 211 3.11 17.91 -11.85
C LEU A 211 4.48 17.30 -12.19
N PHE A 212 5.51 17.61 -11.41
CA PHE A 212 6.83 16.98 -11.53
C PHE A 212 6.73 15.46 -11.41
N SER A 213 6.00 14.95 -10.40
CA SER A 213 5.77 13.52 -10.24
C SER A 213 5.01 12.90 -11.42
N ILE A 214 3.99 13.59 -11.97
CA ILE A 214 3.27 13.12 -13.16
C ILE A 214 4.23 12.97 -14.34
N VAL A 215 5.06 13.98 -14.58
CA VAL A 215 6.06 13.94 -15.67
C VAL A 215 7.03 12.77 -15.44
N ALA A 216 7.52 12.59 -14.21
CA ALA A 216 8.41 11.48 -13.88
C ALA A 216 7.76 10.11 -14.14
N ILE A 217 6.52 9.91 -13.70
CA ILE A 217 5.75 8.66 -13.94
C ILE A 217 5.57 8.43 -15.46
N VAL A 218 5.24 9.49 -16.23
CA VAL A 218 5.10 9.39 -17.69
C VAL A 218 6.42 8.97 -18.34
N LEU A 219 7.51 9.60 -17.97
CA LEU A 219 8.83 9.29 -18.53
C LEU A 219 9.26 7.86 -18.22
N LEU A 220 9.13 7.44 -16.97
CA LEU A 220 9.51 6.09 -16.52
C LEU A 220 8.61 5.00 -17.13
N GLN A 221 7.28 5.18 -17.09
CA GLN A 221 6.35 4.11 -17.40
C GLN A 221 5.91 4.07 -18.86
N TYR A 222 5.70 5.23 -19.49
CA TYR A 222 5.17 5.30 -20.86
C TYR A 222 6.22 5.59 -21.91
N ARG A 223 7.35 6.21 -21.51
CA ARG A 223 8.47 6.50 -22.42
C ARG A 223 9.65 5.56 -22.20
N ASN A 224 9.56 4.63 -21.23
CA ASN A 224 10.63 3.70 -20.87
C ASN A 224 11.98 4.38 -20.68
N PHE A 225 11.96 5.61 -20.13
CA PHE A 225 13.18 6.34 -19.88
C PHE A 225 13.90 5.69 -18.69
N THR A 226 15.19 5.40 -18.86
CA THR A 226 16.05 4.83 -17.81
C THR A 226 16.87 5.94 -17.17
N PHE A 227 16.90 5.97 -15.85
CA PHE A 227 17.69 6.93 -15.07
C PHE A 227 18.81 6.24 -14.29
N GLU A 228 19.32 5.10 -14.78
CA GLU A 228 20.41 4.43 -14.10
C GLU A 228 21.65 5.34 -13.97
N PRO A 229 22.36 5.30 -12.82
CA PRO A 229 22.12 4.44 -11.65
C PRO A 229 21.14 5.01 -10.60
N LEU A 230 20.50 6.17 -10.86
CA LEU A 230 19.64 6.86 -9.89
C LEU A 230 18.30 6.11 -9.63
N VAL A 231 17.82 5.37 -10.61
CA VAL A 231 16.64 4.52 -10.49
C VAL A 231 17.01 3.12 -10.95
N TYR A 232 16.94 2.16 -10.06
CA TYR A 232 17.17 0.76 -10.40
C TYR A 232 16.11 0.27 -11.40
N ASP A 233 16.54 -0.21 -12.57
CA ASP A 233 15.64 -0.57 -13.66
C ASP A 233 14.90 -1.89 -13.37
N THR A 234 13.70 -1.76 -12.83
CA THR A 234 12.78 -2.85 -12.54
C THR A 234 11.37 -2.51 -13.02
N ALA A 235 10.48 -3.50 -13.02
CA ALA A 235 9.05 -3.28 -13.26
C ALA A 235 8.41 -2.30 -12.25
N TRP A 236 9.10 -1.96 -11.17
CA TRP A 236 8.62 -1.13 -10.05
C TRP A 236 9.27 0.26 -10.00
N ARG A 237 9.97 0.71 -11.06
CA ARG A 237 10.72 1.97 -11.13
C ARG A 237 9.91 3.24 -10.84
N TYR A 238 8.59 3.22 -10.98
CA TYR A 238 7.71 4.33 -10.59
C TYR A 238 7.44 4.40 -9.07
N PHE A 239 7.93 3.45 -8.28
CA PHE A 239 7.97 3.54 -6.81
C PHE A 239 9.26 4.20 -6.34
N HIS A 240 9.43 5.46 -6.71
CA HIS A 240 10.59 6.27 -6.37
C HIS A 240 10.16 7.56 -5.69
N TRP A 241 11.02 8.14 -4.85
CA TRP A 241 10.67 9.30 -4.03
C TRP A 241 10.07 10.45 -4.83
N PHE A 242 10.57 10.76 -6.00
CA PHE A 242 10.07 11.86 -6.83
C PHE A 242 8.71 11.55 -7.49
N CYS A 243 8.28 10.30 -7.55
CA CYS A 243 6.93 9.92 -7.97
C CYS A 243 5.90 10.05 -6.85
N TYR A 244 6.33 10.15 -5.58
CA TYR A 244 5.42 10.16 -4.44
C TYR A 244 4.74 11.51 -4.17
N PHE A 245 5.24 12.63 -4.72
CA PHE A 245 4.55 13.92 -4.55
C PHE A 245 3.14 13.89 -5.16
N TRP A 246 2.91 13.07 -6.18
CA TRP A 246 1.58 12.85 -6.74
C TRP A 246 0.61 12.29 -5.68
N VAL A 247 0.97 11.19 -5.01
CA VAL A 247 0.14 10.57 -3.97
C VAL A 247 0.08 11.42 -2.71
N MET A 248 1.16 12.08 -2.33
CA MET A 248 1.23 12.91 -1.13
C MET A 248 0.31 14.15 -1.20
N PHE A 249 0.09 14.70 -2.38
CA PHE A 249 -0.65 15.94 -2.55
C PHE A 249 -1.86 15.79 -3.46
N ALA A 250 -1.67 15.79 -4.78
CA ALA A 250 -2.78 15.92 -5.71
C ALA A 250 -3.77 14.73 -5.63
N LEU A 251 -3.28 13.49 -5.63
CA LEU A 251 -4.17 12.33 -5.53
C LEU A 251 -4.98 12.34 -4.23
N THR A 252 -4.36 12.69 -3.11
CA THR A 252 -5.06 12.82 -1.82
C THR A 252 -6.11 13.91 -1.84
N ILE A 253 -5.84 15.06 -2.47
CA ILE A 253 -6.81 16.13 -2.63
C ILE A 253 -7.98 15.69 -3.53
N ILE A 254 -7.69 14.97 -4.62
CA ILE A 254 -8.72 14.41 -5.51
C ILE A 254 -9.61 13.42 -4.74
N VAL A 255 -9.02 12.51 -3.97
CA VAL A 255 -9.76 11.55 -3.15
C VAL A 255 -10.61 12.24 -2.09
N ASN A 256 -10.09 13.31 -1.49
CA ASN A 256 -10.89 14.13 -0.55
C ASN A 256 -12.05 14.85 -1.24
N ALA A 257 -11.83 15.37 -2.44
CA ALA A 257 -12.91 15.98 -3.22
C ALA A 257 -14.00 14.95 -3.57
N LEU A 258 -13.61 13.73 -3.97
CA LEU A 258 -14.52 12.61 -4.20
C LEU A 258 -15.30 12.26 -2.93
N TYR A 259 -14.65 12.17 -1.78
CA TYR A 259 -15.30 11.91 -0.49
C TYR A 259 -16.39 12.95 -0.18
N ASN A 260 -16.10 14.23 -0.39
CA ASN A 260 -17.01 15.32 -0.11
C ASN A 260 -18.18 15.42 -1.10
N ILE A 261 -17.95 15.05 -2.38
CA ILE A 261 -19.00 15.09 -3.42
C ILE A 261 -19.94 13.87 -3.30
N GLN A 262 -19.37 12.70 -3.05
CA GLN A 262 -20.11 11.44 -3.12
C GLN A 262 -21.02 11.20 -1.93
N GLY A 263 -20.90 11.82 -0.79
CA GLY A 263 -21.79 11.69 0.39
C GLY A 263 -22.77 10.50 0.37
N GLY A 264 -23.37 10.14 1.47
CA GLY A 264 -24.42 9.10 1.48
C GLY A 264 -23.90 7.67 1.35
N VAL A 265 -24.72 6.78 0.76
CA VAL A 265 -24.53 5.31 0.78
C VAL A 265 -23.21 4.86 0.16
N PHE A 266 -22.77 5.48 -0.93
CA PHE A 266 -21.52 5.11 -1.59
C PHE A 266 -20.30 5.33 -0.69
N ALA A 267 -20.19 6.50 -0.07
CA ALA A 267 -19.10 6.80 0.84
C ALA A 267 -19.09 5.84 2.05
N GLU A 268 -20.27 5.47 2.58
CA GLU A 268 -20.39 4.51 3.68
C GLU A 268 -19.91 3.10 3.27
N ILE A 269 -20.25 2.65 2.06
CA ILE A 269 -19.76 1.37 1.53
C ILE A 269 -18.23 1.40 1.43
N ILE A 270 -17.63 2.43 0.82
CA ILE A 270 -16.18 2.54 0.68
C ILE A 270 -15.48 2.62 2.05
N LYS A 271 -16.04 3.34 3.02
CA LYS A 271 -15.52 3.36 4.41
C LYS A 271 -15.57 1.97 5.05
N SER A 272 -16.66 1.23 4.85
CA SER A 272 -16.77 -0.16 5.34
C SER A 272 -15.70 -1.05 4.71
N VAL A 273 -15.46 -0.94 3.41
CA VAL A 273 -14.35 -1.63 2.72
C VAL A 273 -13.01 -1.24 3.34
N GLY A 274 -12.79 0.03 3.62
CA GLY A 274 -11.55 0.54 4.24
C GLY A 274 -11.33 0.05 5.67
N LYS A 275 -12.41 -0.05 6.46
CA LYS A 275 -12.36 -0.60 7.82
C LYS A 275 -11.82 -2.04 7.84
N TYR A 276 -12.14 -2.83 6.81
CA TYR A 276 -11.73 -4.23 6.67
C TYR A 276 -10.68 -4.44 5.57
N SER A 277 -9.96 -3.40 5.18
CA SER A 277 -9.01 -3.43 4.06
C SER A 277 -7.95 -4.52 4.19
N TYR A 278 -7.42 -4.76 5.40
CA TYR A 278 -6.42 -5.80 5.63
C TYR A 278 -7.00 -7.22 5.48
N GLN A 279 -8.22 -7.46 5.95
CA GLN A 279 -8.89 -8.75 5.80
C GLN A 279 -9.25 -9.03 4.35
N ILE A 280 -9.68 -8.00 3.61
CA ILE A 280 -9.91 -8.09 2.17
C ILE A 280 -8.59 -8.37 1.44
N PHE A 281 -7.50 -7.71 1.83
CA PHE A 281 -6.17 -7.97 1.30
C PHE A 281 -5.74 -9.44 1.50
N LEU A 282 -5.93 -9.99 2.68
CA LEU A 282 -5.60 -11.39 2.96
C LEU A 282 -6.49 -12.36 2.18
N PHE A 283 -7.79 -12.07 2.10
CA PHE A 283 -8.73 -12.93 1.39
C PHE A 283 -8.47 -12.93 -0.12
N GLN A 284 -8.10 -11.78 -0.71
CA GLN A 284 -7.75 -11.70 -2.12
C GLN A 284 -6.53 -12.57 -2.49
N LEU A 285 -5.55 -12.76 -1.59
CA LEU A 285 -4.42 -13.66 -1.86
C LEU A 285 -4.91 -15.06 -2.22
N MET A 286 -5.89 -15.59 -1.45
CA MET A 286 -6.51 -16.88 -1.74
C MET A 286 -7.32 -16.85 -3.03
N VAL A 287 -8.14 -15.81 -3.24
CA VAL A 287 -8.97 -15.69 -4.45
C VAL A 287 -8.12 -15.73 -5.71
N PHE A 288 -7.07 -14.91 -5.79
CA PHE A 288 -6.19 -14.88 -6.95
C PHE A 288 -5.29 -16.11 -7.09
N TYR A 289 -5.03 -16.80 -6.00
CA TYR A 289 -4.32 -18.08 -6.05
C TYR A 289 -5.20 -19.19 -6.65
N TRP A 290 -6.48 -19.24 -6.29
CA TRP A 290 -7.43 -20.25 -6.79
C TRP A 290 -8.00 -19.94 -8.17
N PHE A 291 -8.07 -18.67 -8.53
CA PHE A 291 -8.58 -18.19 -9.83
C PHE A 291 -7.48 -17.36 -10.53
N PRO A 292 -6.43 -18.01 -11.07
CA PRO A 292 -5.35 -17.31 -11.75
C PRO A 292 -5.85 -16.59 -13.02
N SER A 293 -5.19 -15.48 -13.36
CA SER A 293 -5.62 -14.49 -14.36
C SER A 293 -5.47 -14.91 -15.83
N GLU A 294 -5.58 -16.19 -16.17
CA GLU A 294 -5.53 -16.66 -17.56
C GLU A 294 -6.76 -16.23 -18.37
N ILE A 295 -7.82 -15.80 -17.69
CA ILE A 295 -9.08 -15.38 -18.31
C ILE A 295 -9.06 -13.86 -18.49
N ASN A 296 -8.68 -13.41 -19.68
CA ASN A 296 -8.68 -12.00 -20.06
C ASN A 296 -10.11 -11.51 -20.37
N SER A 297 -10.95 -11.32 -19.36
CA SER A 297 -12.33 -10.88 -19.55
C SER A 297 -12.84 -9.93 -18.47
N TRP A 298 -13.78 -9.06 -18.83
CA TRP A 298 -14.50 -8.20 -17.89
C TRP A 298 -15.24 -9.01 -16.82
N VAL A 299 -15.74 -10.19 -17.19
CA VAL A 299 -16.43 -11.10 -16.25
C VAL A 299 -15.46 -11.57 -15.17
N TYR A 300 -14.23 -11.95 -15.53
CA TYR A 300 -13.20 -12.33 -14.56
C TYR A 300 -12.88 -11.17 -13.60
N MET A 301 -12.67 -9.96 -14.14
CA MET A 301 -12.38 -8.78 -13.33
C MET A 301 -13.50 -8.48 -12.32
N ILE A 302 -14.76 -8.48 -12.77
CA ILE A 302 -15.90 -8.23 -11.90
C ILE A 302 -16.05 -9.35 -10.87
N ALA A 303 -15.98 -10.62 -11.30
CA ALA A 303 -16.14 -11.78 -10.43
C ALA A 303 -15.07 -11.83 -9.34
N THR A 304 -13.80 -11.70 -9.69
CA THR A 304 -12.69 -11.73 -8.71
C THR A 304 -12.73 -10.54 -7.76
N THR A 305 -13.12 -9.36 -8.23
CA THR A 305 -13.30 -8.17 -7.38
C THR A 305 -14.44 -8.40 -6.38
N LEU A 306 -15.60 -8.86 -6.84
CA LEU A 306 -16.73 -9.15 -5.94
C LEU A 306 -16.39 -10.28 -4.97
N LEU A 307 -15.77 -11.37 -5.42
CA LEU A 307 -15.35 -12.49 -4.58
C LEU A 307 -14.33 -12.07 -3.53
N SER A 308 -13.43 -11.15 -3.83
CA SER A 308 -12.43 -10.67 -2.87
C SER A 308 -13.04 -9.79 -1.77
N ILE A 309 -14.07 -9.01 -2.06
CA ILE A 309 -14.61 -7.97 -1.17
C ILE A 309 -15.86 -8.45 -0.44
N THR A 310 -16.85 -8.99 -1.18
CA THR A 310 -18.20 -9.25 -0.65
C THR A 310 -18.24 -10.24 0.51
N PRO A 311 -17.54 -11.40 0.49
CA PRO A 311 -17.59 -12.36 1.58
C PRO A 311 -17.04 -11.79 2.89
N VAL A 312 -15.99 -10.99 2.80
CA VAL A 312 -15.38 -10.35 3.97
C VAL A 312 -16.34 -9.34 4.59
N LEU A 313 -16.94 -8.46 3.76
CA LEU A 313 -17.93 -7.49 4.25
C LEU A 313 -19.15 -8.18 4.85
N ALA A 314 -19.69 -9.21 4.21
CA ALA A 314 -20.83 -9.95 4.69
C ALA A 314 -20.53 -10.59 6.07
N TYR A 315 -19.41 -11.28 6.21
CA TYR A 315 -18.99 -11.90 7.47
C TYR A 315 -18.92 -10.87 8.62
N TYR A 316 -18.22 -9.75 8.40
CA TYR A 316 -18.05 -8.76 9.45
C TYR A 316 -19.33 -7.99 9.77
N THR A 317 -20.18 -7.71 8.78
CA THR A 317 -21.50 -7.10 9.00
C THR A 317 -22.40 -8.01 9.86
N ILE A 318 -22.43 -9.30 9.56
CA ILE A 318 -23.19 -10.29 10.34
C ILE A 318 -22.64 -10.38 11.76
N LYS A 319 -21.31 -10.46 11.91
CA LYS A 319 -20.64 -10.53 13.21
C LYS A 319 -20.92 -9.30 14.08
N GLU A 320 -20.89 -8.11 13.53
CA GLU A 320 -21.19 -6.86 14.26
C GLU A 320 -22.65 -6.83 14.70
N ARG A 321 -23.59 -7.20 13.82
CA ARG A 321 -25.03 -7.29 14.19
C ARG A 321 -25.25 -8.30 15.31
N TRP A 322 -24.62 -9.46 15.24
CA TRP A 322 -24.74 -10.50 16.25
C TRP A 322 -24.20 -10.04 17.62
N GLN A 323 -23.11 -9.28 17.64
CA GLN A 323 -22.56 -8.70 18.86
C GLN A 323 -23.45 -7.62 19.48
N ILE A 324 -24.24 -6.91 18.68
CA ILE A 324 -25.20 -5.90 19.17
C ILE A 324 -26.43 -6.58 19.80
N ILE A 325 -26.89 -7.68 19.19
CA ILE A 325 -28.09 -8.42 19.67
C ILE A 325 -27.81 -9.14 21.00
N ASN A 326 -26.54 -9.56 21.24
CA ASN A 326 -26.16 -10.32 22.44
C ASN A 326 -25.51 -9.45 23.54
N LYS A 327 -25.60 -8.14 23.46
CA LYS A 327 -25.31 -7.17 24.51
C LYS A 327 -26.59 -6.67 25.17
#